data_bf31f6dabaf7d0b88912e5bcb915d515
#
_entry.id   bf31f6dabaf7d0b88912e5bcb915d515
#
_cell.length_a   1.000
_cell.length_b   1.000
_cell.length_c   1.000
_cell.angle_alpha   90.00
_cell.angle_beta   90.00
_cell.angle_gamma   90.00
#
_symmetry.space_group_name_H-M   'P 1'
#
loop_
_entity.id
_entity.type
_entity.pdbx_description
1 polymer ?
#
loop_
_entity_poly.entity_id
_entity_poly.type
_entity_poly.pdbx_seq_one_letter_code
_entity_poly.pdbx_strand_id
1 'polypeptide(L)'
;MDDWLVEFARALGDRPPTREELGAMLKLSRQVAHGVERKYAPLSTFVAGMHIARRVAEGASEQQALAEVLAVAQTLLPPEEGDARD
;
A
#
# COMPACT_ATOMS: atom_id res chain seq x y z
N MET A 1 -1.95 2.65 16.72
CA MET A 1 -2.24 1.60 15.72
C MET A 1 -3.68 1.14 15.85
N ASP A 2 -4.24 0.81 14.76
CA ASP A 2 -5.64 0.47 14.68
C ASP A 2 -5.88 -0.96 15.14
N ASP A 3 -6.43 -1.10 16.35
CA ASP A 3 -6.70 -2.42 16.91
C ASP A 3 -7.72 -3.18 16.08
N TRP A 4 -8.67 -2.47 15.48
CA TRP A 4 -9.67 -3.14 14.64
C TRP A 4 -9.02 -3.84 13.46
N LEU A 5 -8.05 -3.18 12.85
CA LEU A 5 -7.39 -3.75 11.67
C LEU A 5 -6.59 -4.99 12.05
N VAL A 6 -5.95 -4.97 13.21
CA VAL A 6 -5.22 -6.12 13.72
C VAL A 6 -6.18 -7.29 13.94
N GLU A 7 -7.32 -7.01 14.56
CA GLU A 7 -8.31 -8.06 14.82
C GLU A 7 -8.87 -8.63 13.52
N PHE A 8 -9.11 -7.76 12.56
CA PHE A 8 -9.63 -8.19 11.27
C PHE A 8 -8.65 -9.13 10.58
N ALA A 9 -7.37 -8.75 10.54
CA ALA A 9 -6.36 -9.59 9.91
C ALA A 9 -6.27 -10.95 10.59
N ARG A 10 -6.27 -10.94 11.92
CA ARG A 10 -6.16 -12.20 12.66
C ARG A 10 -7.36 -13.09 12.49
N ALA A 11 -8.55 -12.51 12.40
CA ALA A 11 -9.76 -13.28 12.17
C ALA A 11 -9.71 -13.97 10.81
N LEU A 12 -9.02 -13.38 9.84
CA LEU A 12 -8.84 -13.97 8.52
C LEU A 12 -7.71 -14.99 8.48
N GLY A 13 -6.95 -15.13 9.57
CA GLY A 13 -5.81 -16.03 9.59
C GLY A 13 -4.55 -15.43 9.01
N ASP A 14 -4.52 -14.10 8.86
CA ASP A 14 -3.36 -13.42 8.28
C ASP A 14 -2.62 -12.64 9.35
N ARG A 15 -1.38 -12.31 9.06
CA ARG A 15 -0.64 -11.41 9.93
C ARG A 15 -1.18 -9.99 9.80
N PRO A 16 -1.10 -9.19 10.86
CA PRO A 16 -1.44 -7.78 10.73
C PRO A 16 -0.41 -7.09 9.84
N PRO A 17 -0.81 -6.00 9.18
CA PRO A 17 0.17 -5.22 8.43
C PRO A 17 1.19 -4.58 9.37
N THR A 18 2.40 -4.40 8.85
CA THR A 18 3.43 -3.70 9.60
C THR A 18 3.12 -2.21 9.61
N ARG A 19 3.79 -1.49 10.53
CA ARG A 19 3.62 -0.05 10.58
C ARG A 19 4.04 0.61 9.27
N GLU A 20 5.13 0.11 8.68
CA GLU A 20 5.60 0.64 7.41
C GLU A 20 4.61 0.40 6.30
N GLU A 21 4.01 -0.79 6.27
CA GLU A 21 3.00 -1.10 5.26
C GLU A 21 1.79 -0.18 5.41
N LEU A 22 1.35 0.04 6.65
CA LEU A 22 0.21 0.92 6.87
C LEU A 22 0.47 2.33 6.37
N GLY A 23 1.62 2.88 6.74
CA GLY A 23 1.95 4.23 6.30
C GLY A 23 2.05 4.34 4.80
N ALA A 24 2.69 3.36 4.17
CA ALA A 24 2.84 3.35 2.72
C ALA A 24 1.50 3.22 2.01
N MET A 25 0.61 2.37 2.52
CA MET A 25 -0.69 2.18 1.90
C MET A 25 -1.57 3.41 2.04
N LEU A 26 -1.52 4.08 3.19
CA LEU A 26 -2.28 5.31 3.36
C LEU A 26 -1.78 6.39 2.40
N LYS A 27 -0.47 6.48 2.21
CA LYS A 27 0.08 7.44 1.27
C LYS A 27 -0.29 7.10 -0.16
N LEU A 28 -0.16 5.83 -0.54
CA LEU A 28 -0.54 5.36 -1.88
C LEU A 28 -2.00 5.67 -2.15
N SER A 29 -2.86 5.36 -1.18
CA SER A 29 -4.29 5.60 -1.31
C SER A 29 -4.58 7.08 -1.61
N ARG A 30 -3.91 7.98 -0.87
CA ARG A 30 -4.10 9.41 -1.07
C ARG A 30 -3.60 9.84 -2.44
N GLN A 31 -2.44 9.36 -2.85
CA GLN A 31 -1.88 9.72 -4.15
C GLN A 31 -2.75 9.26 -5.30
N VAL A 32 -3.30 8.05 -5.19
CA VAL A 32 -4.18 7.51 -6.22
C VAL A 32 -5.49 8.29 -6.27
N ALA A 33 -6.05 8.60 -5.09
CA ALA A 33 -7.31 9.34 -5.04
C ALA A 33 -7.19 10.71 -5.70
N HIS A 34 -6.06 11.37 -5.52
CA HIS A 34 -5.86 12.72 -6.02
C HIS A 34 -5.30 12.75 -7.44
N GLY A 35 -4.42 11.80 -7.78
CA GLY A 35 -3.74 11.81 -9.06
C GLY A 35 -4.39 10.98 -10.15
N VAL A 36 -5.20 10.01 -9.78
CA VAL A 36 -5.87 9.13 -10.74
C VAL A 36 -7.36 9.27 -10.59
N GLU A 37 -7.93 8.58 -9.60
CA GLU A 37 -9.37 8.65 -9.36
C GLU A 37 -9.65 8.17 -7.94
N ARG A 38 -10.59 8.83 -7.26
CA ARG A 38 -10.87 8.52 -5.86
C ARG A 38 -11.26 7.06 -5.67
N LYS A 39 -12.07 6.53 -6.57
CA LYS A 39 -12.58 5.16 -6.41
C LYS A 39 -11.48 4.11 -6.51
N TYR A 40 -10.34 4.46 -7.11
CA TYR A 40 -9.24 3.51 -7.24
C TYR A 40 -8.34 3.47 -6.01
N ALA A 41 -8.53 4.37 -5.06
CA ALA A 41 -7.69 4.39 -3.86
C ALA A 41 -7.73 3.05 -3.11
N PRO A 42 -8.91 2.55 -2.69
CA PRO A 42 -8.93 1.26 -2.01
C PRO A 42 -8.54 0.10 -2.91
N LEU A 43 -8.83 0.21 -4.20
CA LEU A 43 -8.49 -0.87 -5.13
C LEU A 43 -6.99 -0.97 -5.35
N SER A 44 -6.30 0.17 -5.34
CA SER A 44 -4.85 0.15 -5.50
C SER A 44 -4.17 -0.51 -4.31
N THR A 45 -4.66 -0.28 -3.11
CA THR A 45 -4.08 -0.92 -1.93
C THR A 45 -4.40 -2.41 -1.90
N PHE A 46 -5.56 -2.81 -2.43
CA PHE A 46 -5.88 -4.23 -2.57
C PHE A 46 -4.88 -4.92 -3.50
N VAL A 47 -4.61 -4.32 -4.65
CA VAL A 47 -3.65 -4.88 -5.60
C VAL A 47 -2.25 -4.91 -5.00
N ALA A 48 -1.86 -3.84 -4.30
CA ALA A 48 -0.57 -3.81 -3.63
C ALA A 48 -0.44 -4.95 -2.62
N GLY A 49 -1.51 -5.22 -1.87
CA GLY A 49 -1.50 -6.31 -0.90
C GLY A 49 -1.34 -7.66 -1.57
N MET A 50 -1.96 -7.85 -2.73
CA MET A 50 -1.79 -9.10 -3.47
C MET A 50 -0.33 -9.30 -3.90
N HIS A 51 0.31 -8.24 -4.36
CA HIS A 51 1.71 -8.33 -4.75
C HIS A 51 2.59 -8.68 -3.57
N ILE A 52 2.39 -7.99 -2.45
CA ILE A 52 3.20 -8.23 -1.26
C ILE A 52 3.04 -9.68 -0.79
N ALA A 53 1.81 -10.15 -0.73
CA ALA A 53 1.55 -11.53 -0.27
C ALA A 53 2.22 -12.55 -1.20
N ARG A 54 2.11 -12.34 -2.50
CA ARG A 54 2.70 -13.26 -3.47
C ARG A 54 4.22 -13.28 -3.35
N ARG A 55 4.83 -12.09 -3.25
CA ARG A 55 6.28 -12.02 -3.17
C ARG A 55 6.81 -12.63 -1.88
N VAL A 56 6.14 -12.40 -0.78
CA VAL A 56 6.56 -13.00 0.48
C VAL A 56 6.47 -14.52 0.40
N ALA A 57 5.42 -15.04 -0.23
CA ALA A 57 5.29 -16.48 -0.44
C ALA A 57 6.42 -17.03 -1.30
N GLU A 58 6.99 -16.20 -2.19
CA GLU A 58 8.13 -16.59 -3.03
C GLU A 58 9.47 -16.43 -2.34
N GLY A 59 9.48 -15.93 -1.11
CA GLY A 59 10.70 -15.81 -0.34
C GLY A 59 11.24 -14.40 -0.16
N ALA A 60 10.59 -13.41 -0.73
CA ALA A 60 11.02 -12.03 -0.54
C ALA A 60 10.64 -11.55 0.86
N SER A 61 11.38 -10.57 1.36
CA SER A 61 10.99 -9.95 2.62
C SER A 61 9.80 -9.01 2.39
N GLU A 62 9.09 -8.73 3.46
CA GLU A 62 7.98 -7.78 3.41
C GLU A 62 8.47 -6.42 2.94
N GLN A 63 9.64 -6.01 3.42
CA GLN A 63 10.21 -4.73 3.06
C GLN A 63 10.54 -4.65 1.58
N GLN A 64 11.11 -5.72 1.02
CA GLN A 64 11.42 -5.75 -0.39
C GLN A 64 10.14 -5.72 -1.23
N ALA A 65 9.14 -6.50 -0.85
CA ALA A 65 7.88 -6.54 -1.60
C ALA A 65 7.21 -5.18 -1.58
N LEU A 66 7.23 -4.50 -0.43
CA LEU A 66 6.67 -3.16 -0.33
C LEU A 66 7.43 -2.18 -1.21
N ALA A 67 8.76 -2.25 -1.21
CA ALA A 67 9.58 -1.37 -2.04
C ALA A 67 9.25 -1.55 -3.52
N GLU A 68 8.96 -2.78 -3.93
CA GLU A 68 8.58 -3.05 -5.32
C GLU A 68 7.27 -2.35 -5.69
N VAL A 69 6.29 -2.41 -4.78
CA VAL A 69 5.01 -1.72 -5.01
C VAL A 69 5.23 -0.23 -5.18
N LEU A 70 6.02 0.36 -4.28
CA LEU A 70 6.21 1.80 -4.30
C LEU A 70 7.00 2.24 -5.53
N ALA A 71 7.97 1.45 -5.96
CA ALA A 71 8.74 1.76 -7.16
C ALA A 71 7.85 1.78 -8.40
N VAL A 72 6.97 0.79 -8.54
CA VAL A 72 6.06 0.75 -9.67
C VAL A 72 5.06 1.89 -9.61
N ALA A 73 4.54 2.18 -8.42
CA ALA A 73 3.59 3.27 -8.26
C ALA A 73 4.19 4.60 -8.70
N GLN A 74 5.47 4.83 -8.39
CA GLN A 74 6.13 6.06 -8.78
C GLN A 74 6.17 6.26 -10.29
N THR A 75 6.24 5.18 -11.04
CA THR A 75 6.27 5.29 -12.50
C THR A 75 4.90 5.57 -13.10
N LEU A 76 3.84 5.26 -12.39
CA LEU A 76 2.48 5.37 -12.92
C LEU A 76 1.71 6.55 -12.36
N LEU A 77 2.12 7.09 -11.22
CA LEU A 77 1.44 8.21 -10.60
C LEU A 77 1.95 9.52 -11.20
N PRO A 78 1.06 10.50 -11.39
CA PRO A 78 1.51 11.83 -11.82
C PRO A 78 2.29 12.51 -10.72
N PRO A 79 3.12 13.51 -11.06
CA PRO A 79 3.85 14.27 -10.05
C PRO A 79 2.90 14.90 -9.03
N GLU A 80 3.35 15.00 -7.80
CA GLU A 80 2.55 15.64 -6.74
C GLU A 80 2.81 17.14 -6.77
N GLU A 81 2.00 17.83 -7.52
CA GLU A 81 2.20 19.26 -7.70
C GLU A 81 1.97 20.06 -6.42
N GLY A 82 1.08 19.57 -5.58
CA GLY A 82 0.86 20.22 -4.30
C GLY A 82 2.12 20.28 -3.47
N ASP A 83 2.90 19.22 -3.50
CA ASP A 83 4.16 19.18 -2.76
C ASP A 83 5.15 20.19 -3.32
N ALA A 84 5.16 20.36 -4.62
CA ALA A 84 6.10 21.26 -5.25
C ALA A 84 5.84 22.71 -4.88
N ARG A 85 4.60 23.02 -4.58
CA ARG A 85 4.23 24.39 -4.22
C ARG A 85 4.45 24.71 -2.75
N ASP A 86 4.56 23.72 -1.97
CA ASP A 86 4.65 23.90 -0.52
C ASP A 86 6.07 24.17 -0.03
#